data_20a94c1a3bf94403ede0d3b2ec691d83
#
_entry.id   20a94c1a3bf94403ede0d3b2ec691d83
#
_cell.length_a   1.000
_cell.length_b   1.000
_cell.length_c   1.000
_cell.angle_alpha   90.00
_cell.angle_beta   90.00
_cell.angle_gamma   90.00
#
_symmetry.space_group_name_H-M   'P 1'
#
loop_
_entity.id
_entity.type
_entity.pdbx_description
1 polymer ?
#
loop_
_entity_poly.entity_id
_entity_poly.type
_entity_poly.pdbx_seq_one_letter_code
_entity_poly.pdbx_strand_id
1 'polypeptide(L)'
;KAMHLSGITKNDANHISGPSRTGEGLYLAVSACLELAGIEGNDLDYISAHGTATLYNDEMESIAFDRLGLNNIPLNSFKAFVGHTLGASGVVETILGMKSMEQGRVAASLGCDVIGVSKKINVVQEVLEIKPQYFLKTGSGFGGCNGALIIESL
;
A
#
# COMPACT_ATOMS: atom_id res chain seq x y z
N LYS A 1 8.50 18.16 -5.29
CA LYS A 1 8.69 17.33 -6.49
C LYS A 1 8.81 15.88 -6.05
N ALA A 2 8.52 14.92 -6.95
CA ALA A 2 8.62 13.49 -6.65
C ALA A 2 9.18 12.74 -7.87
N MET A 3 9.87 11.64 -7.60
CA MET A 3 10.45 10.76 -8.62
C MET A 3 9.93 9.34 -8.45
N HIS A 4 9.57 8.69 -9.55
CA HIS A 4 9.28 7.27 -9.59
C HIS A 4 10.62 6.49 -9.56
N LEU A 5 10.81 5.66 -8.53
CA LEU A 5 12.01 4.83 -8.42
C LEU A 5 11.80 3.46 -9.07
N SER A 6 10.70 2.79 -8.74
CA SER A 6 10.44 1.44 -9.21
C SER A 6 8.97 1.13 -9.29
N GLY A 7 8.59 0.17 -10.13
CA GLY A 7 7.23 -0.34 -10.22
C GLY A 7 7.23 -1.77 -10.74
N ILE A 8 6.56 -2.67 -10.01
CA ILE A 8 6.52 -4.10 -10.28
C ILE A 8 5.09 -4.62 -10.20
N THR A 9 4.76 -5.56 -11.05
CA THR A 9 3.53 -6.35 -10.95
C THR A 9 3.85 -7.83 -10.83
N LYS A 10 3.07 -8.53 -10.00
CA LYS A 10 3.09 -9.99 -9.85
C LYS A 10 1.67 -10.53 -9.83
N ASN A 11 1.52 -11.82 -10.06
CA ASN A 11 0.20 -12.46 -10.05
C ASN A 11 0.16 -13.58 -9.01
N ASP A 12 -0.93 -13.65 -8.24
CA ASP A 12 -1.16 -14.70 -7.25
C ASP A 12 -1.35 -16.08 -7.87
N ALA A 13 -1.85 -16.14 -9.11
CA ALA A 13 -2.27 -17.38 -9.79
C ALA A 13 -3.22 -18.25 -8.93
N ASN A 14 -4.04 -17.62 -8.08
CA ASN A 14 -4.87 -18.29 -7.09
C ASN A 14 -6.34 -18.38 -7.52
N HIS A 15 -7.01 -17.25 -7.71
CA HIS A 15 -8.43 -17.19 -7.99
C HIS A 15 -8.77 -15.96 -8.83
N ILE A 16 -9.84 -16.05 -9.64
CA ILE A 16 -10.23 -14.97 -10.58
C ILE A 16 -10.65 -13.67 -9.85
N SER A 17 -11.25 -13.77 -8.68
CA SER A 17 -11.78 -12.60 -7.94
C SER A 17 -11.38 -12.52 -6.47
N GLY A 18 -10.72 -13.55 -5.94
CA GLY A 18 -10.27 -13.59 -4.55
C GLY A 18 -8.75 -13.44 -4.44
N PRO A 19 -8.25 -12.71 -3.45
CA PRO A 19 -6.82 -12.59 -3.22
C PRO A 19 -6.22 -13.90 -2.69
N SER A 20 -4.90 -14.05 -2.79
CA SER A 20 -4.15 -15.12 -2.15
C SER A 20 -4.35 -15.09 -0.63
N ARG A 21 -4.48 -16.26 0.01
CA ARG A 21 -4.54 -16.35 1.48
C ARG A 21 -3.21 -16.06 2.17
N THR A 22 -2.11 -16.13 1.44
CA THR A 22 -0.75 -15.95 1.95
C THR A 22 -0.16 -14.59 1.58
N GLY A 23 -0.86 -13.79 0.76
CA GLY A 23 -0.37 -12.52 0.23
C GLY A 23 0.85 -12.68 -0.69
N GLU A 24 1.02 -13.86 -1.32
CA GLU A 24 2.26 -14.18 -2.06
C GLU A 24 2.54 -13.22 -3.20
N GLY A 25 1.53 -12.93 -4.03
CA GLY A 25 1.73 -12.03 -5.18
C GLY A 25 2.09 -10.62 -4.73
N LEU A 26 1.44 -10.09 -3.69
CA LEU A 26 1.76 -8.78 -3.14
C LEU A 26 3.15 -8.77 -2.48
N TYR A 27 3.47 -9.79 -1.69
CA TYR A 27 4.80 -9.98 -1.10
C TYR A 27 5.90 -9.93 -2.17
N LEU A 28 5.76 -10.71 -3.24
CA LEU A 28 6.72 -10.76 -4.34
C LEU A 28 6.80 -9.43 -5.12
N ALA A 29 5.67 -8.74 -5.30
CA ALA A 29 5.64 -7.44 -5.97
C ALA A 29 6.40 -6.38 -5.18
N VAL A 30 6.13 -6.28 -3.87
CA VAL A 30 6.77 -5.30 -2.98
C VAL A 30 8.26 -5.63 -2.80
N SER A 31 8.60 -6.90 -2.55
CA SER A 31 10.00 -7.33 -2.41
C SER A 31 10.85 -6.97 -3.63
N ALA A 32 10.37 -7.33 -4.83
CA ALA A 32 11.06 -7.00 -6.08
C ALA A 32 11.09 -5.47 -6.36
N CYS A 33 10.07 -4.74 -5.90
CA CYS A 33 10.01 -3.29 -6.05
C CYS A 33 11.06 -2.59 -5.18
N LEU A 34 11.23 -3.03 -3.93
CA LEU A 34 12.28 -2.56 -3.01
C LEU A 34 13.68 -2.86 -3.56
N GLU A 35 13.91 -4.09 -4.01
CA GLU A 35 15.18 -4.49 -4.62
C GLU A 35 15.53 -3.61 -5.84
N LEU A 36 14.56 -3.38 -6.74
CA LEU A 36 14.77 -2.55 -7.94
C LEU A 36 15.01 -1.08 -7.58
N ALA A 37 14.39 -0.58 -6.52
CA ALA A 37 14.61 0.79 -6.02
C ALA A 37 15.97 0.94 -5.30
N GLY A 38 16.60 -0.16 -4.89
CA GLY A 38 17.84 -0.15 -4.11
C GLY A 38 17.67 0.36 -2.68
N ILE A 39 16.47 0.18 -2.09
CA ILE A 39 16.15 0.56 -0.72
C ILE A 39 15.63 -0.64 0.07
N GLU A 40 15.71 -0.54 1.39
CA GLU A 40 15.19 -1.54 2.32
C GLU A 40 13.76 -1.18 2.80
N GLY A 41 13.02 -2.15 3.34
CA GLY A 41 11.68 -1.90 3.87
C GLY A 41 11.65 -0.83 4.97
N ASN A 42 12.70 -0.73 5.79
CA ASN A 42 12.83 0.26 6.85
C ASN A 42 13.12 1.68 6.37
N ASP A 43 13.47 1.86 5.09
CA ASP A 43 13.64 3.18 4.48
C ASP A 43 12.29 3.79 4.08
N LEU A 44 11.23 2.97 4.02
CA LEU A 44 9.89 3.46 3.73
C LEU A 44 9.33 4.25 4.90
N ASP A 45 8.83 5.43 4.63
CA ASP A 45 8.19 6.28 5.63
C ASP A 45 6.67 6.09 5.68
N TYR A 46 6.08 5.60 4.57
CA TYR A 46 4.64 5.56 4.41
C TYR A 46 4.20 4.55 3.35
N ILE A 47 3.05 3.90 3.59
CA ILE A 47 2.38 2.98 2.66
C ILE A 47 0.99 3.51 2.32
N SER A 48 0.71 3.70 1.02
CA SER A 48 -0.66 3.85 0.52
C SER A 48 -1.14 2.46 0.08
N ALA A 49 -1.88 1.79 0.97
CA ALA A 49 -2.37 0.44 0.75
C ALA A 49 -3.49 0.39 -0.31
N HIS A 50 -3.77 -0.79 -0.84
CA HIS A 50 -4.97 -0.99 -1.63
C HIS A 50 -6.22 -0.78 -0.78
N GLY A 51 -6.31 -1.40 0.39
CA GLY A 51 -7.23 -1.11 1.49
C GLY A 51 -8.68 -0.89 1.06
N THR A 52 -9.41 -1.97 0.80
CA THR A 52 -10.78 -1.92 0.28
C THR A 52 -11.87 -1.99 1.37
N ALA A 53 -11.49 -2.13 2.63
CA ALA A 53 -12.37 -2.43 3.75
C ALA A 53 -13.16 -3.74 3.54
N THR A 54 -12.54 -4.70 2.87
CA THR A 54 -13.08 -6.05 2.69
C THR A 54 -12.23 -7.08 3.41
N LEU A 55 -12.89 -8.01 4.10
CA LEU A 55 -12.25 -9.00 4.98
C LEU A 55 -11.04 -9.69 4.34
N TYR A 56 -11.21 -10.22 3.13
CA TYR A 56 -10.16 -11.03 2.50
C TYR A 56 -9.02 -10.20 1.93
N ASN A 57 -9.31 -9.02 1.37
CA ASN A 57 -8.26 -8.19 0.80
C ASN A 57 -7.39 -7.57 1.90
N ASP A 58 -8.02 -7.00 2.92
CA ASP A 58 -7.28 -6.33 4.01
C ASP A 58 -6.46 -7.36 4.81
N GLU A 59 -7.00 -8.58 5.01
CA GLU A 59 -6.26 -9.68 5.62
C GLU A 59 -5.04 -10.07 4.77
N MET A 60 -5.21 -10.21 3.46
CA MET A 60 -4.13 -10.53 2.53
C MET A 60 -3.02 -9.48 2.58
N GLU A 61 -3.36 -8.18 2.54
CA GLU A 61 -2.38 -7.11 2.64
C GLU A 61 -1.65 -7.14 3.97
N SER A 62 -2.37 -7.35 5.08
CA SER A 62 -1.76 -7.43 6.41
C SER A 62 -0.73 -8.56 6.51
N ILE A 63 -1.03 -9.73 5.94
CA ILE A 63 -0.12 -10.87 5.89
C ILE A 63 1.11 -10.56 5.03
N ALA A 64 0.92 -9.93 3.86
CA ALA A 64 2.04 -9.57 2.99
C ALA A 64 2.98 -8.56 3.67
N PHE A 65 2.42 -7.53 4.33
CA PHE A 65 3.22 -6.53 5.06
C PHE A 65 3.93 -7.14 6.28
N ASP A 66 3.29 -8.05 7.01
CA ASP A 66 3.92 -8.80 8.10
C ASP A 66 5.14 -9.61 7.62
N ARG A 67 4.98 -10.36 6.53
CA ARG A 67 6.06 -11.14 5.91
C ARG A 67 7.24 -10.29 5.43
N LEU A 68 6.97 -9.04 5.04
CA LEU A 68 7.98 -8.06 4.61
C LEU A 68 8.63 -7.29 5.76
N GLY A 69 8.14 -7.47 7.01
CA GLY A 69 8.60 -6.70 8.16
C GLY A 69 8.13 -5.25 8.17
N LEU A 70 7.08 -4.90 7.42
CA LEU A 70 6.57 -3.53 7.25
C LEU A 70 5.47 -3.16 8.28
N ASN A 71 5.28 -3.95 9.31
CA ASN A 71 4.20 -3.80 10.31
C ASN A 71 4.16 -2.44 11.01
N ASN A 72 5.29 -1.79 11.14
CA ASN A 72 5.42 -0.52 11.85
C ASN A 72 5.36 0.70 10.94
N ILE A 73 5.44 0.51 9.62
CA ILE A 73 5.38 1.61 8.66
C ILE A 73 3.95 2.17 8.65
N PRO A 74 3.76 3.50 8.82
CA PRO A 74 2.45 4.12 8.74
C PRO A 74 1.77 3.80 7.41
N LEU A 75 0.51 3.36 7.45
CA LEU A 75 -0.23 3.07 6.24
C LEU A 75 -1.64 3.67 6.27
N ASN A 76 -2.13 4.06 5.09
CA ASN A 76 -3.52 4.45 4.93
C ASN A 76 -4.16 3.87 3.67
N SER A 77 -5.48 4.03 3.57
CA SER A 77 -6.24 3.90 2.32
C SER A 77 -7.03 5.17 2.04
N PHE A 78 -6.99 5.64 0.80
CA PHE A 78 -7.77 6.79 0.35
C PHE A 78 -9.19 6.43 -0.09
N LYS A 79 -9.56 5.15 -0.15
CA LYS A 79 -10.83 4.70 -0.75
C LYS A 79 -12.07 5.22 -0.05
N ALA A 80 -12.01 5.50 1.25
CA ALA A 80 -13.12 6.11 1.97
C ALA A 80 -13.39 7.56 1.56
N PHE A 81 -12.40 8.27 0.99
CA PHE A 81 -12.55 9.64 0.49
C PHE A 81 -13.00 9.70 -0.97
N VAL A 82 -12.47 8.82 -1.83
CA VAL A 82 -12.63 8.93 -3.29
C VAL A 82 -13.40 7.76 -3.92
N GLY A 83 -13.75 6.76 -3.12
CA GLY A 83 -14.32 5.51 -3.61
C GLY A 83 -13.28 4.60 -4.26
N HIS A 84 -13.70 3.39 -4.61
CA HIS A 84 -12.88 2.48 -5.41
C HIS A 84 -13.03 2.82 -6.89
N THR A 85 -12.10 3.57 -7.42
CA THR A 85 -12.13 4.05 -8.80
C THR A 85 -11.70 3.00 -9.84
N LEU A 86 -11.73 1.72 -9.47
CA LEU A 86 -11.42 0.55 -10.32
C LEU A 86 -10.05 0.68 -11.03
N GLY A 87 -10.03 0.68 -12.36
CA GLY A 87 -8.79 0.81 -13.14
C GLY A 87 -8.00 2.10 -12.92
N ALA A 88 -8.65 3.17 -12.44
CA ALA A 88 -7.99 4.43 -12.09
C ALA A 88 -7.41 4.46 -10.66
N SER A 89 -7.75 3.48 -9.82
CA SER A 89 -7.43 3.46 -8.38
C SER A 89 -5.93 3.66 -8.11
N GLY A 90 -5.08 2.92 -8.81
CA GLY A 90 -3.62 3.03 -8.66
C GLY A 90 -3.12 4.44 -8.93
N VAL A 91 -3.56 5.07 -10.01
CA VAL A 91 -3.13 6.43 -10.41
C VAL A 91 -3.65 7.49 -9.44
N VAL A 92 -4.96 7.46 -9.13
CA VAL A 92 -5.59 8.43 -8.22
C VAL A 92 -4.92 8.38 -6.84
N GLU A 93 -4.76 7.19 -6.27
CA GLU A 93 -4.19 7.01 -4.94
C GLU A 93 -2.68 7.33 -4.92
N THR A 94 -1.95 7.09 -6.01
CA THR A 94 -0.55 7.52 -6.15
C THR A 94 -0.45 9.05 -6.12
N ILE A 95 -1.29 9.76 -6.87
CA ILE A 95 -1.31 11.23 -6.87
C ILE A 95 -1.64 11.78 -5.48
N LEU A 96 -2.60 11.18 -4.77
CA LEU A 96 -2.93 11.57 -3.40
C LEU A 96 -1.76 11.29 -2.43
N GLY A 97 -1.06 10.16 -2.57
CA GLY A 97 0.16 9.86 -1.82
C GLY A 97 1.27 10.89 -2.08
N MET A 98 1.51 11.25 -3.34
CA MET A 98 2.45 12.31 -3.69
C MET A 98 2.05 13.67 -3.09
N LYS A 99 0.76 13.98 -3.01
CA LYS A 99 0.26 15.18 -2.33
C LYS A 99 0.47 15.12 -0.82
N SER A 100 0.32 13.94 -0.21
CA SER A 100 0.66 13.72 1.20
C SER A 100 2.15 14.03 1.46
N MET A 101 3.05 13.53 0.61
CA MET A 101 4.49 13.85 0.69
C MET A 101 4.75 15.36 0.57
N GLU A 102 4.16 16.01 -0.44
CA GLU A 102 4.34 17.43 -0.69
C GLU A 102 3.88 18.31 0.49
N GLN A 103 2.80 17.89 1.16
CA GLN A 103 2.21 18.61 2.29
C GLN A 103 2.84 18.26 3.64
N GLY A 104 3.66 17.21 3.70
CA GLY A 104 4.21 16.70 4.96
C GLY A 104 3.13 16.10 5.87
N ARG A 105 2.12 15.44 5.30
CA ARG A 105 0.98 14.88 6.03
C ARG A 105 0.51 13.59 5.39
N VAL A 106 0.26 12.58 6.21
CA VAL A 106 -0.44 11.36 5.79
C VAL A 106 -1.88 11.43 6.29
N ALA A 107 -2.83 11.30 5.36
CA ALA A 107 -4.24 11.32 5.69
C ALA A 107 -4.64 10.07 6.49
N ALA A 108 -5.61 10.22 7.39
CA ALA A 108 -6.19 9.07 8.09
C ALA A 108 -6.89 8.11 7.11
N SER A 109 -6.96 6.84 7.48
CA SER A 109 -7.90 5.87 6.88
C SER A 109 -9.28 6.15 7.44
N LEU A 110 -10.06 6.97 6.75
CA LEU A 110 -11.36 7.42 7.22
C LEU A 110 -12.30 6.25 7.50
N GLY A 111 -12.91 6.23 8.70
CA GLY A 111 -13.82 5.17 9.13
C GLY A 111 -13.14 3.89 9.63
N CYS A 112 -11.82 3.89 9.79
CA CYS A 112 -11.07 2.77 10.36
C CYS A 112 -10.95 2.93 11.89
N ASP A 113 -12.04 2.69 12.61
CA ASP A 113 -12.03 2.78 14.07
C ASP A 113 -11.45 1.54 14.74
N VAL A 114 -11.57 0.39 14.07
CA VAL A 114 -11.09 -0.91 14.56
C VAL A 114 -10.31 -1.62 13.44
N ILE A 115 -9.09 -2.04 13.77
CA ILE A 115 -8.26 -2.83 12.87
C ILE A 115 -8.72 -4.29 12.95
N GLY A 116 -9.38 -4.78 11.90
CA GLY A 116 -10.04 -6.08 11.85
C GLY A 116 -9.23 -7.20 11.17
N VAL A 117 -7.90 -7.07 11.07
CA VAL A 117 -7.00 -8.06 10.43
C VAL A 117 -6.17 -8.82 11.47
N SER A 118 -5.69 -10.01 11.10
CA SER A 118 -4.97 -10.89 12.03
C SER A 118 -3.54 -10.45 12.33
N LYS A 119 -2.91 -9.71 11.42
CA LYS A 119 -1.54 -9.22 11.59
C LYS A 119 -1.53 -7.78 12.09
N LYS A 120 -0.56 -7.48 12.96
CA LYS A 120 -0.36 -6.10 13.40
C LYS A 120 0.09 -5.25 12.21
N ILE A 121 -0.62 -4.16 11.96
CA ILE A 121 -0.27 -3.14 10.98
C ILE A 121 -0.49 -1.75 11.58
N ASN A 122 0.26 -0.76 11.12
CA ASN A 122 0.22 0.60 11.65
C ASN A 122 -0.71 1.50 10.81
N VAL A 123 -2.04 1.27 10.92
CA VAL A 123 -3.03 2.09 10.22
C VAL A 123 -3.09 3.49 10.81
N VAL A 124 -2.93 4.50 9.95
CA VAL A 124 -3.09 5.91 10.32
C VAL A 124 -4.58 6.21 10.54
N GLN A 125 -4.99 6.38 11.79
CA GLN A 125 -6.38 6.66 12.18
C GLN A 125 -6.67 8.17 12.38
N GLU A 126 -5.62 8.97 12.56
CA GLU A 126 -5.65 10.43 12.59
C GLU A 126 -4.58 10.98 11.65
N VAL A 127 -4.72 12.23 11.21
CA VAL A 127 -3.71 12.85 10.33
C VAL A 127 -2.34 12.80 11.00
N LEU A 128 -1.38 12.21 10.30
CA LEU A 128 0.00 12.08 10.76
C LEU A 128 0.88 13.13 10.09
N GLU A 129 1.49 14.00 10.88
CA GLU A 129 2.43 15.04 10.41
C GLU A 129 3.83 14.39 10.28
N ILE A 130 4.21 14.06 9.06
CA ILE A 130 5.54 13.54 8.71
C ILE A 130 5.91 14.06 7.32
N LYS A 131 7.21 14.10 7.02
CA LYS A 131 7.71 14.39 5.67
C LYS A 131 8.26 13.11 5.06
N PRO A 132 7.44 12.31 4.38
CA PRO A 132 7.91 11.08 3.78
C PRO A 132 8.94 11.35 2.68
N GLN A 133 10.08 10.68 2.74
CA GLN A 133 11.05 10.62 1.64
C GLN A 133 10.66 9.54 0.66
N TYR A 134 10.32 8.35 1.17
CA TYR A 134 9.89 7.22 0.35
C TYR A 134 8.49 6.77 0.71
N PHE A 135 7.61 6.65 -0.29
CA PHE A 135 6.34 6.00 -0.07
C PHE A 135 6.12 4.83 -1.04
N LEU A 136 5.52 3.77 -0.49
CA LEU A 136 5.08 2.61 -1.23
C LEU A 136 3.59 2.72 -1.55
N LYS A 137 3.21 2.59 -2.82
CA LYS A 137 1.83 2.37 -3.24
C LYS A 137 1.62 0.91 -3.59
N THR A 138 0.60 0.27 -3.03
CA THR A 138 0.19 -1.08 -3.40
C THR A 138 -1.18 -1.09 -4.06
N GLY A 139 -1.41 -2.05 -4.93
CA GLY A 139 -2.69 -2.26 -5.58
C GLY A 139 -2.93 -3.74 -5.85
N SER A 140 -4.14 -4.23 -5.56
CA SER A 140 -4.54 -5.60 -5.84
C SER A 140 -5.81 -5.60 -6.69
N GLY A 141 -5.84 -6.42 -7.72
CA GLY A 141 -6.93 -6.47 -8.68
C GLY A 141 -7.45 -7.88 -8.91
N PHE A 142 -8.60 -7.98 -9.53
CA PHE A 142 -9.14 -9.25 -10.00
C PHE A 142 -8.17 -9.96 -10.95
N GLY A 143 -8.24 -11.28 -11.00
CA GLY A 143 -7.27 -12.10 -11.71
C GLY A 143 -5.97 -12.34 -10.95
N GLY A 144 -5.90 -11.93 -9.67
CA GLY A 144 -4.73 -12.10 -8.80
C GLY A 144 -3.58 -11.13 -9.11
N CYS A 145 -3.85 -10.04 -9.80
CA CYS A 145 -2.83 -9.03 -10.14
C CYS A 145 -2.50 -8.18 -8.91
N ASN A 146 -1.23 -8.12 -8.54
CA ASN A 146 -0.72 -7.28 -7.47
C ASN A 146 0.36 -6.34 -8.01
N GLY A 147 0.24 -5.05 -7.70
CA GLY A 147 1.19 -4.03 -8.10
C GLY A 147 1.83 -3.34 -6.89
N ALA A 148 3.09 -2.98 -7.03
CA ALA A 148 3.82 -2.16 -6.09
C ALA A 148 4.56 -1.04 -6.84
N LEU A 149 4.59 0.14 -6.26
CA LEU A 149 5.23 1.34 -6.83
C LEU A 149 5.92 2.10 -5.70
N ILE A 150 7.18 2.47 -5.88
CA ILE A 150 7.93 3.31 -4.93
C ILE A 150 8.19 4.68 -5.54
N ILE A 151 7.86 5.70 -4.76
CA ILE A 151 8.05 7.11 -5.08
C ILE A 151 8.97 7.74 -4.05
N GLU A 152 9.93 8.53 -4.54
CA GLU A 152 10.84 9.36 -3.73
C GLU A 152 10.45 10.83 -3.81
N SER A 153 10.52 11.55 -2.69
CA SER A 153 10.42 13.02 -2.62
C SER A 153 11.74 13.66 -3.04
N LEU A 154 11.68 14.67 -3.91
CA LEU A 154 12.84 15.45 -4.37
C LEU A 154 12.86 16.85 -3.74
#